data_e6fc481b326942fec560b5bb778bb084
#
_entry.id   e6fc481b326942fec560b5bb778bb084
#
_cell.length_a   1.000
_cell.length_b   1.000
_cell.length_c   1.000
_cell.angle_alpha   90.00
_cell.angle_beta   90.00
_cell.angle_gamma   90.00
#
_symmetry.space_group_name_H-M   'P 1'
#
loop_
_entity.id
_entity.type
_entity.pdbx_description
1 polymer ?
#
loop_
_entity_poly.entity_id
_entity_poly.type
_entity_poly.pdbx_seq_one_letter_code
_entity_poly.pdbx_strand_id
1 'polypeptide(L)'
;MRQTHFALTLLTAAVLAGCGGSSGGDQTLKTKFASQVTFGDSLADVGTYNVGTVKTIGGGKYTINGDNTAKNVALTGKNFTELLAAQFGLPAPCPAQTGLDGDASKGFSVAVVNNLNCTGYAQGGARVTNPVGPGNKLTGSPIGQLTVPVVTQVATHLSRNGGKFKGDEVVMVIAGGNDALIMLGQLAAGATAAGQAAGAAEGAKVGAETFAAQLVSQLAAGATNPATAAQAIGAALQAESVRPGHTDDTVVGAAVLAAASQPGNAAVGSQAVYGPMVVKAKAAATTAGNTAGAAAGAKAGAAYAAAEGPKLVAAMGVAGAELGALTKSQIVGKGANFVVVANLPDLGHTPSSKAQDANTQALIIAMVDQFNAQLKAGVSGEAKILYVDLYTISHDQITNPGPYGLSNTSQAACGPNPLGTTSLGCTGATTIAGDVSRYMFADDVHPTPFENALIAKYIAEQMIVKGWL
;
A
#
# COMPACT_ATOMS: atom_id res chain seq x y z
N MET A 1 -15.00 -43.99 -2.69
CA MET A 1 -14.24 -42.86 -2.15
C MET A 1 -12.74 -43.16 -2.26
N ARG A 2 -12.18 -43.10 -3.47
CA ARG A 2 -10.74 -43.28 -3.77
C ARG A 2 -10.48 -42.69 -5.16
N GLN A 3 -10.50 -41.37 -5.34
CA GLN A 3 -10.14 -40.74 -6.64
C GLN A 3 -9.71 -39.27 -6.56
N THR A 4 -9.24 -38.77 -5.40
CA THR A 4 -8.83 -37.36 -5.25
C THR A 4 -7.35 -37.14 -4.92
N HIS A 5 -6.49 -38.14 -4.98
CA HIS A 5 -5.07 -38.00 -4.60
C HIS A 5 -4.08 -38.00 -5.78
N PHE A 6 -4.54 -37.95 -7.02
CA PHE A 6 -3.65 -38.03 -8.21
C PHE A 6 -3.40 -36.69 -8.94
N ALA A 7 -4.03 -35.59 -8.54
CA ALA A 7 -3.99 -34.34 -9.32
C ALA A 7 -2.80 -33.41 -9.04
N LEU A 8 -2.06 -33.57 -7.95
CA LEU A 8 -1.04 -32.59 -7.55
C LEU A 8 0.43 -33.01 -7.76
N THR A 9 0.71 -34.29 -7.92
CA THR A 9 2.06 -34.78 -8.21
C THR A 9 2.42 -34.72 -9.71
N LEU A 10 1.47 -34.39 -10.55
CA LEU A 10 1.64 -34.28 -12.01
C LEU A 10 1.89 -32.85 -12.50
N LEU A 11 1.94 -31.85 -11.64
CA LEU A 11 2.09 -30.44 -12.04
C LEU A 11 3.51 -30.05 -12.49
N THR A 12 4.52 -30.85 -12.22
CA THR A 12 5.86 -30.65 -12.80
C THR A 12 6.06 -31.40 -14.12
N ALA A 13 5.17 -32.34 -14.47
CA ALA A 13 5.22 -33.08 -15.74
C ALA A 13 4.02 -32.81 -16.67
N ALA A 14 2.93 -32.20 -16.19
CA ALA A 14 1.65 -32.15 -16.90
C ALA A 14 1.49 -30.94 -17.85
N VAL A 15 2.46 -30.02 -17.95
CA VAL A 15 2.49 -29.05 -19.07
C VAL A 15 2.89 -29.76 -20.38
N LEU A 16 3.39 -30.99 -20.30
CA LEU A 16 3.85 -31.79 -21.42
C LEU A 16 2.92 -32.96 -21.81
N ALA A 17 1.83 -33.25 -21.13
CA ALA A 17 1.02 -34.44 -21.35
C ALA A 17 -0.43 -34.20 -21.76
N GLY A 18 -0.76 -33.11 -22.42
CA GLY A 18 -2.13 -32.71 -22.76
C GLY A 18 -2.51 -32.80 -24.22
N CYS A 19 -2.07 -33.80 -25.01
CA CYS A 19 -2.71 -34.21 -26.26
C CYS A 19 -2.38 -35.67 -26.56
N GLY A 20 -3.25 -36.58 -26.13
CA GLY A 20 -3.20 -37.99 -26.54
C GLY A 20 -3.63 -38.16 -27.98
N GLY A 21 -2.73 -37.96 -28.92
CA GLY A 21 -2.81 -38.38 -30.30
C GLY A 21 -1.51 -39.14 -30.60
N SER A 22 -1.61 -40.31 -31.23
CA SER A 22 -0.52 -41.24 -31.55
C SER A 22 0.42 -40.72 -32.65
N SER A 23 1.03 -39.58 -32.44
CA SER A 23 2.28 -39.13 -33.06
C SER A 23 2.98 -38.33 -31.99
N GLY A 24 4.12 -38.79 -31.50
CA GLY A 24 4.92 -38.09 -30.47
C GLY A 24 5.25 -36.69 -30.95
N GLY A 25 4.42 -35.71 -30.56
CA GLY A 25 4.73 -34.30 -30.76
C GLY A 25 6.03 -33.99 -30.05
N ASP A 26 6.86 -33.18 -30.69
CA ASP A 26 8.10 -32.69 -30.10
C ASP A 26 7.78 -31.92 -28.81
N GLN A 27 8.17 -32.48 -27.66
CA GLN A 27 7.94 -31.92 -26.31
C GLN A 27 9.13 -31.04 -25.90
N THR A 28 10.10 -30.81 -26.79
CA THR A 28 11.22 -29.90 -26.46
C THR A 28 10.77 -28.45 -26.49
N LEU A 29 11.29 -27.65 -25.54
CA LEU A 29 11.06 -26.22 -25.54
C LEU A 29 11.57 -25.64 -26.88
N LYS A 30 10.73 -24.88 -27.58
CA LYS A 30 11.10 -24.21 -28.84
C LYS A 30 12.27 -23.26 -28.66
N THR A 31 12.32 -22.58 -27.51
CA THR A 31 13.37 -21.64 -27.19
C THR A 31 14.08 -22.10 -25.91
N LYS A 32 15.39 -22.26 -26.00
CA LYS A 32 16.24 -22.50 -24.84
C LYS A 32 16.85 -21.18 -24.39
N PHE A 33 16.34 -20.65 -23.29
CA PHE A 33 16.92 -19.43 -22.70
C PHE A 33 18.28 -19.72 -22.06
N ALA A 34 19.23 -18.81 -22.23
CA ALA A 34 20.55 -18.92 -21.61
C ALA A 34 20.55 -18.43 -20.14
N SER A 35 19.68 -17.49 -19.82
CA SER A 35 19.54 -16.91 -18.47
C SER A 35 18.19 -16.20 -18.31
N GLN A 36 17.87 -15.86 -17.06
CA GLN A 36 16.73 -14.99 -16.73
C GLN A 36 17.24 -13.68 -16.14
N VAL A 37 16.71 -12.56 -16.62
CA VAL A 37 16.96 -11.22 -16.09
C VAL A 37 15.64 -10.67 -15.56
N THR A 38 15.62 -10.17 -14.33
CA THR A 38 14.36 -9.72 -13.70
C THR A 38 14.50 -8.29 -13.18
N PHE A 39 13.58 -7.43 -13.60
CA PHE A 39 13.42 -6.06 -13.13
C PHE A 39 12.05 -5.89 -12.48
N GLY A 40 11.98 -5.12 -11.41
CA GLY A 40 10.70 -4.88 -10.77
C GLY A 40 10.76 -4.59 -9.28
N ASP A 41 9.70 -4.98 -8.62
CA ASP A 41 9.44 -4.71 -7.22
C ASP A 41 9.41 -5.98 -6.34
N SER A 42 8.68 -5.90 -5.22
CA SER A 42 8.55 -6.98 -4.24
C SER A 42 7.99 -8.29 -4.80
N LEU A 43 7.15 -8.23 -5.84
CA LEU A 43 6.56 -9.43 -6.45
C LEU A 43 7.63 -10.33 -7.10
N ALA A 44 8.72 -9.73 -7.56
CA ALA A 44 9.81 -10.41 -8.27
C ALA A 44 11.15 -10.41 -7.50
N ASP A 45 11.19 -9.86 -6.28
CA ASP A 45 12.40 -9.81 -5.44
C ASP A 45 12.75 -11.21 -4.92
N VAL A 46 13.96 -11.66 -5.24
CA VAL A 46 14.47 -12.99 -4.88
C VAL A 46 15.37 -12.98 -3.64
N GLY A 47 15.32 -11.91 -2.84
CA GLY A 47 15.99 -11.83 -1.55
C GLY A 47 16.98 -10.68 -1.38
N THR A 48 16.71 -9.53 -1.97
CA THR A 48 17.49 -8.29 -1.77
C THR A 48 17.68 -7.97 -0.29
N TYR A 49 16.66 -8.20 0.51
CA TYR A 49 16.65 -7.90 1.95
C TYR A 49 16.88 -9.12 2.85
N ASN A 50 17.32 -10.26 2.30
CA ASN A 50 17.71 -11.44 3.09
C ASN A 50 19.09 -11.21 3.75
N VAL A 51 19.19 -10.19 4.59
CA VAL A 51 20.40 -9.75 5.30
C VAL A 51 20.06 -9.26 6.70
N GLY A 52 21.04 -9.13 7.56
CA GLY A 52 20.88 -8.60 8.93
C GLY A 52 19.76 -9.29 9.71
N THR A 53 18.97 -8.51 10.43
CA THR A 53 17.85 -9.00 11.23
C THR A 53 16.79 -9.72 10.40
N VAL A 54 16.52 -9.26 9.17
CA VAL A 54 15.55 -9.92 8.28
C VAL A 54 15.95 -11.36 7.99
N LYS A 55 17.23 -11.62 7.71
CA LYS A 55 17.76 -12.97 7.52
C LYS A 55 17.68 -13.79 8.80
N THR A 56 18.01 -13.18 9.95
CA THR A 56 18.03 -13.89 11.24
C THR A 56 16.65 -14.44 11.64
N ILE A 57 15.57 -13.74 11.27
CA ILE A 57 14.20 -14.20 11.52
C ILE A 57 13.67 -15.15 10.44
N GLY A 58 14.49 -15.52 9.45
CA GLY A 58 14.11 -16.42 8.36
C GLY A 58 13.34 -15.75 7.22
N GLY A 59 13.27 -14.41 7.19
CA GLY A 59 12.62 -13.63 6.15
C GLY A 59 13.50 -13.37 4.92
N GLY A 60 13.09 -12.44 4.08
CA GLY A 60 13.89 -11.91 2.97
C GLY A 60 13.18 -11.82 1.63
N LYS A 61 12.04 -12.45 1.45
CA LYS A 61 11.18 -12.34 0.26
C LYS A 61 9.75 -11.98 0.66
N TYR A 62 9.02 -11.39 -0.27
CA TYR A 62 7.63 -10.95 -0.07
C TYR A 62 6.64 -12.06 -0.40
N THR A 63 6.70 -13.10 0.41
CA THR A 63 5.82 -14.27 0.40
C THR A 63 5.93 -14.94 1.76
N ILE A 64 5.39 -16.15 1.95
CA ILE A 64 5.68 -16.91 3.15
C ILE A 64 7.05 -17.57 2.96
N ASN A 65 8.05 -17.15 3.74
CA ASN A 65 9.40 -17.65 3.69
C ASN A 65 9.50 -19.00 4.45
N GLY A 66 10.36 -19.89 3.98
CA GLY A 66 10.52 -21.21 4.58
C GLY A 66 9.36 -22.17 4.26
N ASP A 67 9.34 -23.32 4.92
CA ASP A 67 8.34 -24.38 4.71
C ASP A 67 7.04 -24.06 5.47
N ASN A 68 6.07 -23.54 4.77
CA ASN A 68 4.73 -23.28 5.28
C ASN A 68 3.65 -24.08 4.57
N THR A 69 4.03 -24.76 3.50
CA THR A 69 3.14 -25.54 2.67
C THR A 69 3.59 -26.99 2.67
N ALA A 70 3.66 -27.60 3.84
CA ALA A 70 4.09 -29.00 4.02
C ALA A 70 3.51 -30.00 2.98
N LYS A 71 2.45 -29.55 2.24
CA LYS A 71 1.82 -30.31 1.17
C LYS A 71 2.56 -30.25 -0.17
N ASN A 72 3.39 -29.22 -0.42
CA ASN A 72 4.18 -29.04 -1.64
C ASN A 72 5.48 -28.31 -1.37
N VAL A 73 6.50 -29.04 -0.96
CA VAL A 73 7.84 -28.51 -0.67
C VAL A 73 8.52 -27.84 -1.88
N ALA A 74 8.10 -28.14 -3.10
CA ALA A 74 8.65 -27.51 -4.32
C ALA A 74 8.32 -26.02 -4.39
N LEU A 75 7.27 -25.55 -3.70
CA LEU A 75 6.84 -24.16 -3.64
C LEU A 75 7.44 -23.38 -2.47
N THR A 76 8.09 -24.06 -1.54
CA THR A 76 8.56 -23.48 -0.26
C THR A 76 9.35 -22.20 -0.48
N GLY A 77 8.80 -21.08 0.03
CA GLY A 77 9.44 -19.75 0.01
C GLY A 77 9.78 -19.21 -1.38
N LYS A 78 9.19 -19.73 -2.46
CA LYS A 78 9.48 -19.29 -3.82
C LYS A 78 8.48 -18.26 -4.33
N ASN A 79 8.98 -17.31 -5.12
CA ASN A 79 8.15 -16.45 -5.93
C ASN A 79 8.05 -16.98 -7.38
N PHE A 80 7.21 -16.34 -8.19
CA PHE A 80 6.93 -16.80 -9.56
C PHE A 80 8.18 -16.80 -10.46
N THR A 81 9.15 -15.92 -10.25
CA THR A 81 10.37 -15.82 -11.06
C THR A 81 11.30 -17.02 -10.82
N GLU A 82 11.36 -17.50 -9.57
CA GLU A 82 12.12 -18.70 -9.21
C GLU A 82 11.48 -19.97 -9.80
N LEU A 83 10.14 -20.01 -9.83
CA LEU A 83 9.38 -21.14 -10.41
C LEU A 83 9.54 -21.18 -11.93
N LEU A 84 9.50 -20.04 -12.61
CA LEU A 84 9.73 -19.94 -14.04
C LEU A 84 11.16 -20.32 -14.42
N ALA A 85 12.17 -19.84 -13.67
CA ALA A 85 13.55 -20.23 -13.92
C ALA A 85 13.73 -21.75 -13.83
N ALA A 86 13.15 -22.38 -12.81
CA ALA A 86 13.17 -23.84 -12.67
C ALA A 86 12.48 -24.55 -13.86
N GLN A 87 11.34 -24.03 -14.34
CA GLN A 87 10.62 -24.58 -15.48
C GLN A 87 11.43 -24.47 -16.78
N PHE A 88 12.21 -23.40 -16.94
CA PHE A 88 13.09 -23.21 -18.11
C PHE A 88 14.41 -23.97 -17.98
N GLY A 89 14.64 -24.72 -16.92
CA GLY A 89 15.89 -25.42 -16.65
C GLY A 89 17.06 -24.47 -16.32
N LEU A 90 16.77 -23.25 -15.87
CA LEU A 90 17.77 -22.27 -15.51
C LEU A 90 18.16 -22.39 -14.02
N PRO A 91 19.38 -21.93 -13.65
CA PRO A 91 19.77 -21.83 -12.26
C PRO A 91 18.78 -20.96 -11.46
N ALA A 92 18.64 -21.23 -10.16
CA ALA A 92 17.82 -20.40 -9.28
C ALA A 92 18.31 -18.94 -9.32
N PRO A 93 17.42 -17.97 -9.58
CA PRO A 93 17.79 -16.56 -9.64
C PRO A 93 18.30 -16.07 -8.27
N CYS A 94 19.24 -15.14 -8.29
CA CYS A 94 19.81 -14.51 -7.10
C CYS A 94 19.74 -12.98 -7.22
N PRO A 95 19.66 -12.25 -6.07
CA PRO A 95 19.54 -10.80 -6.09
C PRO A 95 20.83 -10.14 -6.57
N ALA A 96 20.74 -9.25 -7.56
CA ALA A 96 21.86 -8.48 -8.09
C ALA A 96 22.47 -7.51 -7.06
N GLN A 97 21.71 -7.20 -6.02
CA GLN A 97 22.14 -6.36 -4.90
C GLN A 97 21.48 -6.85 -3.61
N THR A 98 22.23 -6.78 -2.51
CA THR A 98 21.69 -7.05 -1.16
C THR A 98 22.12 -5.93 -0.22
N GLY A 99 21.29 -5.56 0.74
CA GLY A 99 21.63 -4.54 1.75
C GLY A 99 20.38 -3.91 2.38
N LEU A 100 20.60 -3.13 3.44
CA LEU A 100 19.60 -2.33 4.13
C LEU A 100 20.25 -1.03 4.63
N ASP A 101 19.52 0.08 4.54
CA ASP A 101 19.99 1.41 4.97
C ASP A 101 19.04 1.98 6.06
N GLY A 102 18.72 1.16 7.05
CA GLY A 102 17.78 1.49 8.11
C GLY A 102 18.43 1.68 9.48
N ASP A 103 17.65 1.40 10.51
CA ASP A 103 18.04 1.57 11.91
C ASP A 103 19.11 0.54 12.33
N ALA A 104 20.33 1.03 12.56
CA ALA A 104 21.46 0.22 12.96
C ALA A 104 21.23 -0.47 14.33
N SER A 105 20.53 0.20 15.26
CA SER A 105 20.25 -0.36 16.59
C SER A 105 19.34 -1.59 16.54
N LYS A 106 18.58 -1.73 15.46
CA LYS A 106 17.68 -2.86 15.18
C LYS A 106 18.26 -3.87 14.19
N GLY A 107 19.52 -3.69 13.78
CA GLY A 107 20.20 -4.56 12.81
C GLY A 107 19.71 -4.40 11.37
N PHE A 108 19.15 -3.24 11.03
CA PHE A 108 18.69 -2.91 9.67
C PHE A 108 19.66 -2.01 8.90
N SER A 109 20.85 -1.74 9.42
CA SER A 109 21.94 -1.09 8.69
C SER A 109 22.95 -2.15 8.23
N VAL A 110 22.83 -2.57 6.99
CA VAL A 110 23.67 -3.62 6.39
C VAL A 110 24.24 -3.08 5.10
N ALA A 111 25.57 -3.09 4.98
CA ALA A 111 26.26 -2.58 3.80
C ALA A 111 25.72 -3.18 2.51
N VAL A 112 25.58 -2.34 1.50
CA VAL A 112 25.12 -2.76 0.18
C VAL A 112 26.19 -3.58 -0.51
N VAL A 113 25.85 -4.80 -0.92
CA VAL A 113 26.72 -5.69 -1.70
C VAL A 113 26.16 -5.86 -3.10
N ASN A 114 26.99 -5.66 -4.11
CA ASN A 114 26.68 -5.90 -5.51
C ASN A 114 27.10 -7.31 -5.92
N ASN A 115 26.15 -8.16 -6.25
CA ASN A 115 26.37 -9.54 -6.68
C ASN A 115 26.46 -9.56 -8.22
N LEU A 116 27.67 -9.49 -8.76
CA LEU A 116 27.91 -9.25 -10.19
C LEU A 116 27.41 -10.36 -11.12
N ASN A 117 27.31 -11.59 -10.62
CA ASN A 117 26.85 -12.75 -11.39
C ASN A 117 25.32 -12.97 -11.27
N CYS A 118 24.63 -12.16 -10.49
CA CYS A 118 23.20 -12.25 -10.26
C CYS A 118 22.44 -11.24 -11.14
N THR A 119 21.34 -11.68 -11.72
CA THR A 119 20.51 -10.92 -12.67
C THR A 119 19.08 -10.64 -12.17
N GLY A 120 18.79 -10.91 -10.90
CA GLY A 120 17.58 -10.50 -10.21
C GLY A 120 17.72 -9.09 -9.65
N TYR A 121 17.32 -8.08 -10.43
CA TYR A 121 17.44 -6.66 -10.03
C TYR A 121 16.23 -6.15 -9.27
N ALA A 122 15.12 -6.87 -9.30
CA ALA A 122 13.88 -6.52 -8.61
C ALA A 122 14.11 -6.33 -7.10
N GLN A 123 13.52 -5.28 -6.54
CA GLN A 123 13.65 -4.92 -5.12
C GLN A 123 12.31 -4.54 -4.52
N GLY A 124 12.02 -5.05 -3.34
CA GLY A 124 10.86 -4.61 -2.58
C GLY A 124 10.81 -3.10 -2.40
N GLY A 125 9.63 -2.52 -2.57
CA GLY A 125 9.46 -1.08 -2.50
C GLY A 125 9.87 -0.30 -3.75
N ALA A 126 10.49 -0.94 -4.77
CA ALA A 126 10.89 -0.24 -5.99
C ALA A 126 9.71 0.32 -6.76
N ARG A 127 9.82 1.57 -7.20
CA ARG A 127 8.91 2.26 -8.10
C ARG A 127 9.44 2.24 -9.54
N VAL A 128 8.66 2.73 -10.50
CA VAL A 128 9.10 2.77 -11.90
C VAL A 128 10.33 3.68 -12.05
N THR A 129 10.24 4.95 -11.62
CA THR A 129 11.29 5.96 -11.82
C THR A 129 11.79 6.63 -10.54
N ASN A 130 10.92 6.74 -9.52
CA ASN A 130 11.26 7.46 -8.29
C ASN A 130 12.02 6.55 -7.31
N PRO A 131 13.18 7.00 -6.74
CA PRO A 131 13.98 6.19 -5.83
C PRO A 131 13.38 6.02 -4.42
N VAL A 132 12.37 6.82 -4.05
CA VAL A 132 11.75 6.74 -2.73
C VAL A 132 10.44 5.95 -2.84
N GLY A 133 10.51 4.68 -2.47
CA GLY A 133 9.35 3.79 -2.41
C GLY A 133 8.96 3.39 -0.98
N PRO A 134 7.90 2.61 -0.81
CA PRO A 134 7.51 2.08 0.50
C PRO A 134 8.67 1.33 1.16
N GLY A 135 8.87 1.57 2.44
CA GLY A 135 9.98 0.95 3.19
C GLY A 135 11.33 1.63 3.06
N ASN A 136 11.50 2.66 2.20
CA ASN A 136 12.69 3.49 2.17
C ASN A 136 12.85 4.29 3.47
N LYS A 137 14.09 4.53 3.93
CA LYS A 137 14.34 5.31 5.15
C LYS A 137 13.75 6.72 5.11
N LEU A 138 13.67 7.33 3.93
CA LEU A 138 13.09 8.67 3.75
C LEU A 138 11.57 8.72 3.97
N THR A 139 10.90 7.56 4.03
CA THR A 139 9.49 7.45 4.45
C THR A 139 9.35 7.25 5.95
N GLY A 140 10.43 7.27 6.72
CA GLY A 140 10.44 6.98 8.15
C GLY A 140 10.49 5.48 8.49
N SER A 141 10.66 4.61 7.49
CA SER A 141 10.76 3.16 7.72
C SER A 141 12.04 2.81 8.47
N PRO A 142 11.96 2.09 9.61
CA PRO A 142 13.14 1.65 10.33
C PRO A 142 13.93 0.59 9.57
N ILE A 143 13.31 -0.14 8.65
CA ILE A 143 13.96 -1.20 7.86
C ILE A 143 14.93 -0.61 6.84
N GLY A 144 14.58 0.54 6.24
CA GLY A 144 15.45 1.23 5.27
C GLY A 144 15.73 0.38 4.02
N GLN A 145 14.68 -0.05 3.35
CA GLN A 145 14.78 -0.77 2.08
C GLN A 145 15.44 0.12 1.02
N LEU A 146 16.23 -0.46 0.14
CA LEU A 146 16.99 0.29 -0.87
C LEU A 146 16.08 0.92 -1.93
N THR A 147 15.01 0.23 -2.30
CA THR A 147 13.96 0.66 -3.23
C THR A 147 14.48 1.23 -4.55
N VAL A 148 15.56 0.64 -5.08
CA VAL A 148 16.15 1.08 -6.35
C VAL A 148 15.12 1.00 -7.48
N PRO A 149 14.78 2.13 -8.16
CA PRO A 149 13.70 2.15 -9.13
C PRO A 149 14.07 1.37 -10.40
N VAL A 150 13.03 0.90 -11.12
CA VAL A 150 13.21 0.03 -12.31
C VAL A 150 14.12 0.68 -13.36
N VAL A 151 14.02 1.98 -13.57
CA VAL A 151 14.89 2.70 -14.50
C VAL A 151 16.37 2.54 -14.13
N THR A 152 16.71 2.59 -12.85
CA THR A 152 18.07 2.40 -12.35
C THR A 152 18.49 0.92 -12.37
N GLN A 153 17.56 -0.01 -12.11
CA GLN A 153 17.82 -1.45 -12.23
C GLN A 153 18.23 -1.80 -13.65
N VAL A 154 17.52 -1.31 -14.67
CA VAL A 154 17.82 -1.51 -16.09
C VAL A 154 19.17 -0.85 -16.45
N ALA A 155 19.41 0.38 -16.01
CA ALA A 155 20.69 1.07 -16.25
C ALA A 155 21.88 0.30 -15.63
N THR A 156 21.68 -0.29 -14.44
CA THR A 156 22.70 -1.12 -13.77
C THR A 156 22.99 -2.38 -14.57
N HIS A 157 21.94 -3.07 -15.08
CA HIS A 157 22.14 -4.23 -15.95
C HIS A 157 22.94 -3.86 -17.21
N LEU A 158 22.54 -2.81 -17.90
CA LEU A 158 23.24 -2.34 -19.11
C LEU A 158 24.70 -1.99 -18.82
N SER A 159 24.96 -1.27 -17.73
CA SER A 159 26.34 -0.92 -17.32
C SER A 159 27.22 -2.16 -17.09
N ARG A 160 26.66 -3.21 -16.49
CA ARG A 160 27.38 -4.47 -16.23
C ARG A 160 27.60 -5.34 -17.48
N ASN A 161 26.79 -5.13 -18.53
CA ASN A 161 26.75 -5.97 -19.73
C ASN A 161 27.15 -5.22 -21.02
N GLY A 162 27.99 -4.19 -20.92
CA GLY A 162 28.51 -3.47 -22.09
C GLY A 162 27.42 -2.72 -22.88
N GLY A 163 26.38 -2.23 -22.19
CA GLY A 163 25.30 -1.40 -22.73
C GLY A 163 24.23 -2.15 -23.50
N LYS A 164 24.16 -3.48 -23.43
CA LYS A 164 23.22 -4.31 -24.20
C LYS A 164 22.78 -5.56 -23.48
N PHE A 165 21.68 -6.15 -23.93
CA PHE A 165 21.25 -7.50 -23.60
C PHE A 165 21.92 -8.51 -24.56
N LYS A 166 22.02 -9.78 -24.17
CA LYS A 166 22.61 -10.84 -24.97
C LYS A 166 21.68 -11.32 -26.08
N GLY A 167 20.35 -11.23 -25.85
CA GLY A 167 19.32 -11.59 -26.82
C GLY A 167 18.80 -13.03 -26.70
N ASP A 168 19.44 -13.86 -25.90
CA ASP A 168 19.07 -15.25 -25.61
C ASP A 168 18.53 -15.43 -24.18
N GLU A 169 18.46 -14.35 -23.39
CA GLU A 169 17.85 -14.32 -22.08
C GLU A 169 16.33 -14.06 -22.14
N VAL A 170 15.59 -14.61 -21.20
CA VAL A 170 14.24 -14.17 -20.90
C VAL A 170 14.30 -13.02 -19.90
N VAL A 171 13.62 -11.91 -20.23
CA VAL A 171 13.58 -10.70 -19.37
C VAL A 171 12.18 -10.57 -18.79
N MET A 172 12.09 -10.47 -17.45
CA MET A 172 10.83 -10.26 -16.71
C MET A 172 10.77 -8.83 -16.20
N VAL A 173 9.64 -8.14 -16.39
CA VAL A 173 9.39 -6.78 -15.93
C VAL A 173 8.03 -6.71 -15.25
N ILE A 174 8.01 -6.33 -13.96
CA ILE A 174 6.78 -6.09 -13.20
C ILE A 174 7.03 -5.00 -12.16
N ALA A 175 6.28 -3.90 -12.23
CA ALA A 175 6.38 -2.78 -11.28
C ALA A 175 5.16 -1.84 -11.40
N GLY A 176 5.04 -0.91 -10.45
CA GLY A 176 4.02 0.14 -10.43
C GLY A 176 3.14 0.09 -9.18
N GLY A 177 3.04 -1.04 -8.50
CA GLY A 177 2.27 -1.15 -7.25
C GLY A 177 2.77 -0.19 -6.17
N ASN A 178 4.08 -0.01 -6.06
CA ASN A 178 4.69 0.91 -5.09
C ASN A 178 4.48 2.39 -5.43
N ASP A 179 4.28 2.73 -6.70
CA ASP A 179 3.85 4.07 -7.10
C ASP A 179 2.46 4.37 -6.52
N ALA A 180 1.51 3.44 -6.66
CA ALA A 180 0.19 3.56 -6.06
C ALA A 180 0.25 3.65 -4.53
N LEU A 181 1.00 2.78 -3.86
CA LEU A 181 1.09 2.75 -2.40
C LEU A 181 1.63 4.05 -1.80
N ILE A 182 2.69 4.63 -2.38
CA ILE A 182 3.24 5.92 -1.92
C ILE A 182 2.23 7.05 -2.13
N MET A 183 1.59 7.11 -3.29
CA MET A 183 0.60 8.15 -3.61
C MET A 183 -0.60 8.08 -2.67
N LEU A 184 -1.11 6.90 -2.38
CA LEU A 184 -2.20 6.70 -1.43
C LEU A 184 -1.81 7.10 -0.01
N GLY A 185 -0.59 6.75 0.43
CA GLY A 185 -0.08 7.20 1.72
C GLY A 185 0.02 8.73 1.82
N GLN A 186 0.48 9.40 0.78
CA GLN A 186 0.54 10.87 0.72
C GLN A 186 -0.87 11.50 0.71
N LEU A 187 -1.81 10.90 -0.04
CA LEU A 187 -3.21 11.32 -0.03
C LEU A 187 -3.82 11.24 1.36
N ALA A 188 -3.64 10.12 2.04
CA ALA A 188 -4.15 9.91 3.40
C ALA A 188 -3.56 10.91 4.40
N ALA A 189 -2.25 11.17 4.31
CA ALA A 189 -1.58 12.18 5.15
C ALA A 189 -2.11 13.59 4.89
N GLY A 190 -2.28 13.97 3.62
CA GLY A 190 -2.84 15.27 3.23
C GLY A 190 -4.29 15.45 3.67
N ALA A 191 -5.12 14.42 3.47
CA ALA A 191 -6.52 14.43 3.92
C ALA A 191 -6.63 14.54 5.46
N THR A 192 -5.76 13.85 6.18
CA THR A 192 -5.67 13.95 7.64
C THR A 192 -5.28 15.35 8.08
N ALA A 193 -4.25 15.96 7.48
CA ALA A 193 -3.80 17.31 7.80
C ALA A 193 -4.89 18.36 7.51
N ALA A 194 -5.56 18.28 6.34
CA ALA A 194 -6.67 19.14 5.99
C ALA A 194 -7.84 19.00 6.98
N GLY A 195 -8.16 17.77 7.36
CA GLY A 195 -9.20 17.48 8.34
C GLY A 195 -8.88 18.02 9.73
N GLN A 196 -7.65 17.83 10.21
CA GLN A 196 -7.21 18.37 11.50
C GLN A 196 -7.27 19.89 11.54
N ALA A 197 -6.80 20.57 10.49
CA ALA A 197 -6.82 22.04 10.44
C ALA A 197 -8.25 22.58 10.45
N ALA A 198 -9.14 22.06 9.61
CA ALA A 198 -10.54 22.48 9.54
C ALA A 198 -11.30 22.14 10.83
N GLY A 199 -11.04 20.95 11.38
CA GLY A 199 -11.67 20.49 12.62
C GLY A 199 -11.29 21.34 13.82
N ALA A 200 -10.00 21.68 13.95
CA ALA A 200 -9.52 22.56 15.02
C ALA A 200 -10.15 23.96 14.93
N ALA A 201 -10.19 24.54 13.72
CA ALA A 201 -10.75 25.88 13.51
C ALA A 201 -12.25 25.94 13.85
N GLU A 202 -13.06 25.02 13.30
CA GLU A 202 -14.50 25.02 13.51
C GLU A 202 -14.83 24.61 14.97
N GLY A 203 -14.10 23.65 15.53
CA GLY A 203 -14.27 23.23 16.92
C GLY A 203 -14.01 24.37 17.92
N ALA A 204 -12.95 25.16 17.73
CA ALA A 204 -12.64 26.31 18.53
C ALA A 204 -13.73 27.40 18.43
N LYS A 205 -14.19 27.68 17.19
CA LYS A 205 -15.24 28.66 16.92
C LYS A 205 -16.54 28.28 17.61
N VAL A 206 -17.08 27.09 17.33
CA VAL A 206 -18.37 26.62 17.88
C VAL A 206 -18.27 26.42 19.38
N GLY A 207 -17.12 26.00 19.91
CA GLY A 207 -16.86 25.94 21.34
C GLY A 207 -16.95 27.30 22.01
N ALA A 208 -16.30 28.33 21.46
CA ALA A 208 -16.36 29.68 21.99
C ALA A 208 -17.77 30.30 21.96
N GLU A 209 -18.46 30.14 20.82
CA GLU A 209 -19.85 30.60 20.64
C GLU A 209 -20.79 29.92 21.66
N THR A 210 -20.67 28.60 21.82
CA THR A 210 -21.47 27.82 22.78
C THR A 210 -21.17 28.21 24.21
N PHE A 211 -19.89 28.41 24.56
CA PHE A 211 -19.50 28.88 25.90
C PHE A 211 -20.15 30.22 26.22
N ALA A 212 -20.01 31.20 25.33
CA ALA A 212 -20.58 32.54 25.52
C ALA A 212 -22.12 32.47 25.68
N ALA A 213 -22.80 31.75 24.77
CA ALA A 213 -24.25 31.62 24.82
C ALA A 213 -24.75 30.96 26.12
N GLN A 214 -24.12 29.85 26.50
CA GLN A 214 -24.47 29.12 27.74
C GLN A 214 -24.17 29.94 29.01
N LEU A 215 -23.02 30.61 29.08
CA LEU A 215 -22.65 31.44 30.22
C LEU A 215 -23.62 32.60 30.37
N VAL A 216 -23.89 33.36 29.29
CA VAL A 216 -24.84 34.46 29.29
C VAL A 216 -26.23 34.02 29.73
N SER A 217 -26.74 32.90 29.14
CA SER A 217 -28.07 32.37 29.50
C SER A 217 -28.18 32.00 30.98
N GLN A 218 -27.16 31.32 31.53
CA GLN A 218 -27.17 30.90 32.94
C GLN A 218 -27.00 32.08 33.90
N LEU A 219 -26.09 33.03 33.60
CA LEU A 219 -25.88 34.23 34.42
C LEU A 219 -27.09 35.15 34.41
N ALA A 220 -27.88 35.21 33.33
CA ALA A 220 -29.07 36.05 33.23
C ALA A 220 -30.30 35.47 33.91
N ALA A 221 -30.35 34.19 34.17
CA ALA A 221 -31.56 33.47 34.60
C ALA A 221 -32.16 33.95 35.93
N GLY A 222 -31.34 34.48 36.83
CA GLY A 222 -31.78 35.01 38.13
C GLY A 222 -32.24 36.49 38.13
N ALA A 223 -32.07 37.18 37.00
CA ALA A 223 -32.43 38.62 36.92
C ALA A 223 -33.95 38.83 36.83
N THR A 224 -34.45 39.94 37.31
CA THR A 224 -35.86 40.36 37.21
C THR A 224 -36.31 40.43 35.75
N ASN A 225 -35.42 40.83 34.83
CA ASN A 225 -35.64 40.77 33.38
C ASN A 225 -34.47 40.01 32.70
N PRO A 226 -34.58 38.70 32.53
CA PRO A 226 -33.51 37.87 31.97
C PRO A 226 -33.08 38.29 30.55
N ALA A 227 -33.99 38.76 29.72
CA ALA A 227 -33.69 39.18 28.36
C ALA A 227 -32.79 40.42 28.29
N THR A 228 -33.11 41.43 29.07
CA THR A 228 -32.25 42.65 29.20
C THR A 228 -30.92 42.32 29.85
N ALA A 229 -30.92 41.47 30.89
CA ALA A 229 -29.70 41.01 31.53
C ALA A 229 -28.79 40.27 30.55
N ALA A 230 -29.33 39.35 29.73
CA ALA A 230 -28.55 38.63 28.74
C ALA A 230 -27.87 39.55 27.70
N GLN A 231 -28.55 40.62 27.28
CA GLN A 231 -27.96 41.62 26.39
C GLN A 231 -26.78 42.37 27.06
N ALA A 232 -26.94 42.80 28.30
CA ALA A 232 -25.89 43.50 29.05
C ALA A 232 -24.68 42.59 29.33
N ILE A 233 -24.92 41.35 29.72
CA ILE A 233 -23.88 40.34 29.97
C ILE A 233 -23.13 40.01 28.68
N GLY A 234 -23.88 39.80 27.58
CA GLY A 234 -23.28 39.50 26.25
C GLY A 234 -22.40 40.65 25.77
N ALA A 235 -22.86 41.89 25.93
CA ALA A 235 -22.07 43.07 25.56
C ALA A 235 -20.77 43.18 26.39
N ALA A 236 -20.81 42.93 27.70
CA ALA A 236 -19.65 42.96 28.57
C ALA A 236 -18.65 41.83 28.22
N LEU A 237 -19.15 40.63 27.99
CA LEU A 237 -18.34 39.48 27.54
C LEU A 237 -17.63 39.78 26.23
N GLN A 238 -18.35 40.31 25.23
CA GLN A 238 -17.79 40.65 23.92
C GLN A 238 -16.75 41.79 24.03
N ALA A 239 -17.04 42.84 24.78
CA ALA A 239 -16.12 43.95 24.96
C ALA A 239 -14.80 43.50 25.59
N GLU A 240 -14.87 42.62 26.61
CA GLU A 240 -13.66 42.08 27.24
C GLU A 240 -12.92 41.09 26.35
N SER A 241 -13.62 40.26 25.58
CA SER A 241 -13.00 39.24 24.69
C SER A 241 -12.14 39.84 23.57
N VAL A 242 -12.37 41.09 23.20
CA VAL A 242 -11.55 41.79 22.18
C VAL A 242 -10.51 42.73 22.77
N ARG A 243 -10.46 42.88 24.08
CA ARG A 243 -9.49 43.77 24.80
C ARG A 243 -8.08 43.16 24.73
N PRO A 244 -7.04 43.91 24.36
CA PRO A 244 -5.68 43.41 24.40
C PRO A 244 -5.29 42.89 25.80
N GLY A 245 -4.75 41.68 25.86
CA GLY A 245 -4.34 41.03 27.10
C GLY A 245 -5.48 40.42 27.94
N HIS A 246 -6.68 40.26 27.35
CA HIS A 246 -7.74 39.48 28.01
C HIS A 246 -7.32 38.03 28.24
N THR A 247 -7.92 37.41 29.25
CA THR A 247 -7.82 35.99 29.57
C THR A 247 -9.23 35.43 29.75
N ASP A 248 -9.37 34.13 29.74
CA ASP A 248 -10.66 33.48 30.03
C ASP A 248 -11.24 33.96 31.36
N ASP A 249 -10.41 34.15 32.36
CA ASP A 249 -10.84 34.60 33.67
C ASP A 249 -11.33 36.07 33.67
N THR A 250 -10.66 36.96 32.92
CA THR A 250 -11.13 38.35 32.78
C THR A 250 -12.43 38.45 32.00
N VAL A 251 -12.61 37.60 30.97
CA VAL A 251 -13.84 37.52 30.18
C VAL A 251 -15.01 37.00 31.02
N VAL A 252 -14.79 35.93 31.79
CA VAL A 252 -15.79 35.42 32.75
C VAL A 252 -16.09 36.46 33.83
N GLY A 253 -15.06 37.10 34.38
CA GLY A 253 -15.20 38.15 35.37
C GLY A 253 -16.06 39.34 34.92
N ALA A 254 -15.84 39.83 33.71
CA ALA A 254 -16.64 40.91 33.10
C ALA A 254 -18.12 40.49 32.94
N ALA A 255 -18.37 39.26 32.48
CA ALA A 255 -19.73 38.71 32.35
C ALA A 255 -20.43 38.59 33.71
N VAL A 256 -19.74 38.12 34.75
CA VAL A 256 -20.26 37.96 36.11
C VAL A 256 -20.56 39.32 36.74
N LEU A 257 -19.67 40.32 36.61
CA LEU A 257 -19.90 41.66 37.08
C LEU A 257 -21.13 42.32 36.44
N ALA A 258 -21.25 42.18 35.11
CA ALA A 258 -22.42 42.68 34.39
C ALA A 258 -23.70 41.98 34.85
N ALA A 259 -23.65 40.70 35.14
CA ALA A 259 -24.79 39.93 35.63
C ALA A 259 -25.21 40.32 37.04
N ALA A 260 -24.25 40.47 37.94
CA ALA A 260 -24.49 40.86 39.35
C ALA A 260 -25.07 42.27 39.49
N SER A 261 -24.81 43.15 38.54
CA SER A 261 -25.37 44.52 38.51
C SER A 261 -26.82 44.58 38.06
N GLN A 262 -27.40 43.47 37.54
CA GLN A 262 -28.79 43.46 37.11
C GLN A 262 -29.78 43.33 38.27
N PRO A 263 -30.96 44.01 38.23
CA PRO A 263 -31.96 43.88 39.26
C PRO A 263 -32.34 42.43 39.56
N GLY A 264 -32.35 42.08 40.86
CA GLY A 264 -32.68 40.73 41.34
C GLY A 264 -31.56 39.69 41.24
N ASN A 265 -30.37 40.05 40.67
CA ASN A 265 -29.34 39.08 40.30
C ASN A 265 -28.03 39.21 41.09
N ALA A 266 -27.96 39.98 42.15
CA ALA A 266 -26.74 40.24 42.91
C ALA A 266 -26.03 38.99 43.42
N ALA A 267 -26.76 37.93 43.74
CA ALA A 267 -26.22 36.65 44.23
C ALA A 267 -25.26 35.99 43.27
N VAL A 268 -25.39 36.25 41.96
CA VAL A 268 -24.54 35.63 40.91
C VAL A 268 -23.09 36.12 40.96
N GLY A 269 -22.81 37.22 41.65
CA GLY A 269 -21.45 37.69 41.88
C GLY A 269 -20.60 36.82 42.82
N SER A 270 -21.23 35.86 43.53
CA SER A 270 -20.50 34.90 44.37
C SER A 270 -19.98 33.72 43.54
N GLN A 271 -18.72 33.36 43.76
CA GLN A 271 -18.07 32.22 43.10
C GLN A 271 -18.83 30.91 43.38
N ALA A 272 -19.43 30.73 44.54
CA ALA A 272 -20.24 29.57 44.86
C ALA A 272 -21.48 29.45 43.95
N VAL A 273 -21.98 30.56 43.39
CA VAL A 273 -23.13 30.60 42.49
C VAL A 273 -22.68 30.51 41.02
N TYR A 274 -21.75 31.37 40.56
CA TYR A 274 -21.37 31.38 39.16
C TYR A 274 -20.41 30.24 38.78
N GLY A 275 -19.60 29.70 39.70
CA GLY A 275 -18.63 28.65 39.45
C GLY A 275 -19.23 27.42 38.75
N PRO A 276 -20.31 26.82 39.29
CA PRO A 276 -21.02 25.70 38.62
C PRO A 276 -21.56 26.06 37.23
N MET A 277 -21.98 27.32 36.99
CA MET A 277 -22.48 27.80 35.71
C MET A 277 -21.34 27.84 34.66
N VAL A 278 -20.17 28.32 35.05
CA VAL A 278 -18.97 28.33 34.20
C VAL A 278 -18.56 26.90 33.84
N VAL A 279 -18.55 25.97 34.81
CA VAL A 279 -18.25 24.55 34.56
C VAL A 279 -19.22 23.94 33.57
N LYS A 280 -20.51 24.19 33.74
CA LYS A 280 -21.56 23.69 32.82
C LYS A 280 -21.44 24.30 31.41
N ALA A 281 -21.14 25.59 31.31
CA ALA A 281 -20.93 26.28 30.04
C ALA A 281 -19.68 25.70 29.32
N LYS A 282 -18.57 25.48 30.05
CA LYS A 282 -17.35 24.82 29.48
C LYS A 282 -17.63 23.42 29.01
N ALA A 283 -18.37 22.60 29.74
CA ALA A 283 -18.72 21.26 29.34
C ALA A 283 -19.57 21.23 28.04
N ALA A 284 -20.57 22.12 27.94
CA ALA A 284 -21.38 22.28 26.73
C ALA A 284 -20.54 22.73 25.54
N ALA A 285 -19.65 23.71 25.74
CA ALA A 285 -18.72 24.21 24.74
C ALA A 285 -17.78 23.11 24.21
N THR A 286 -17.21 22.32 25.11
CA THR A 286 -16.35 21.17 24.73
C THR A 286 -17.10 20.16 23.88
N THR A 287 -18.32 19.78 24.27
CA THR A 287 -19.14 18.84 23.53
C THR A 287 -19.50 19.38 22.14
N ALA A 288 -20.00 20.61 22.06
CA ALA A 288 -20.38 21.25 20.80
C ALA A 288 -19.16 21.45 19.88
N GLY A 289 -18.05 21.93 20.41
CA GLY A 289 -16.80 22.12 19.68
C GLY A 289 -16.24 20.82 19.11
N ASN A 290 -16.19 19.75 19.93
CA ASN A 290 -15.74 18.44 19.46
C ASN A 290 -16.63 17.89 18.35
N THR A 291 -17.96 18.02 18.48
CA THR A 291 -18.91 17.55 17.46
C THR A 291 -18.76 18.30 16.14
N ALA A 292 -18.70 19.65 16.21
CA ALA A 292 -18.55 20.49 15.03
C ALA A 292 -17.17 20.30 14.37
N GLY A 293 -16.13 20.22 15.19
CA GLY A 293 -14.77 19.97 14.72
C GLY A 293 -14.62 18.63 14.02
N ALA A 294 -15.20 17.55 14.58
CA ALA A 294 -15.18 16.23 13.93
C ALA A 294 -15.89 16.26 12.58
N ALA A 295 -17.06 16.91 12.50
CA ALA A 295 -17.83 17.02 11.25
C ALA A 295 -17.08 17.85 10.18
N ALA A 296 -16.51 18.99 10.58
CA ALA A 296 -15.73 19.86 9.69
C ALA A 296 -14.46 19.17 9.21
N GLY A 297 -13.77 18.44 10.10
CA GLY A 297 -12.58 17.67 9.78
C GLY A 297 -12.86 16.56 8.79
N ALA A 298 -13.90 15.75 9.01
CA ALA A 298 -14.31 14.69 8.08
C ALA A 298 -14.65 15.26 6.69
N LYS A 299 -15.39 16.38 6.65
CA LYS A 299 -15.74 17.05 5.40
C LYS A 299 -14.51 17.56 4.64
N ALA A 300 -13.57 18.20 5.33
CA ALA A 300 -12.35 18.76 4.73
C ALA A 300 -11.42 17.65 4.21
N GLY A 301 -11.24 16.57 4.98
CA GLY A 301 -10.46 15.41 4.55
C GLY A 301 -11.03 14.75 3.30
N ALA A 302 -12.36 14.54 3.26
CA ALA A 302 -13.03 14.00 2.08
C ALA A 302 -12.92 14.93 0.87
N ALA A 303 -13.06 16.23 1.06
CA ALA A 303 -12.90 17.22 -0.01
C ALA A 303 -11.47 17.23 -0.58
N TYR A 304 -10.46 17.14 0.29
CA TYR A 304 -9.07 17.00 -0.14
C TYR A 304 -8.87 15.74 -0.98
N ALA A 305 -9.32 14.57 -0.49
CA ALA A 305 -9.20 13.31 -1.22
C ALA A 305 -9.90 13.35 -2.58
N ALA A 306 -11.08 13.95 -2.67
CA ALA A 306 -11.81 14.13 -3.92
C ALA A 306 -11.08 15.06 -4.92
N ALA A 307 -10.41 16.10 -4.44
CA ALA A 307 -9.66 17.04 -5.28
C ALA A 307 -8.33 16.46 -5.79
N GLU A 308 -7.64 15.65 -4.96
CA GLU A 308 -6.33 15.08 -5.29
C GLU A 308 -6.44 13.74 -6.04
N GLY A 309 -7.49 12.94 -5.79
CA GLY A 309 -7.67 11.61 -6.38
C GLY A 309 -7.45 11.54 -7.89
N PRO A 310 -8.10 12.41 -8.71
CA PRO A 310 -7.88 12.42 -10.16
C PRO A 310 -6.43 12.66 -10.58
N LYS A 311 -5.67 13.43 -9.80
CA LYS A 311 -4.25 13.69 -10.05
C LYS A 311 -3.40 12.41 -9.83
N LEU A 312 -3.77 11.59 -8.84
CA LEU A 312 -3.12 10.32 -8.60
C LEU A 312 -3.39 9.32 -9.72
N VAL A 313 -4.62 9.27 -10.24
CA VAL A 313 -4.97 8.46 -11.42
C VAL A 313 -4.11 8.87 -12.61
N ALA A 314 -4.00 10.18 -12.89
CA ALA A 314 -3.17 10.69 -13.97
C ALA A 314 -1.67 10.33 -13.77
N ALA A 315 -1.16 10.48 -12.55
CA ALA A 315 0.23 10.14 -12.21
C ALA A 315 0.53 8.64 -12.38
N MET A 316 -0.42 7.77 -12.05
CA MET A 316 -0.29 6.34 -12.34
C MET A 316 -0.26 6.05 -13.83
N GLY A 317 -1.02 6.78 -14.64
CA GLY A 317 -0.94 6.70 -16.09
C GLY A 317 0.45 7.08 -16.62
N VAL A 318 1.05 8.13 -16.06
CA VAL A 318 2.45 8.54 -16.40
C VAL A 318 3.42 7.41 -16.06
N ALA A 319 3.33 6.81 -14.87
CA ALA A 319 4.21 5.72 -14.46
C ALA A 319 4.07 4.48 -15.38
N GLY A 320 2.85 4.14 -15.81
CA GLY A 320 2.60 3.06 -16.78
C GLY A 320 3.23 3.35 -18.15
N ALA A 321 3.09 4.59 -18.65
CA ALA A 321 3.72 5.01 -19.90
C ALA A 321 5.26 5.00 -19.81
N GLU A 322 5.83 5.47 -18.70
CA GLU A 322 7.28 5.44 -18.43
C GLU A 322 7.83 4.01 -18.44
N LEU A 323 7.14 3.05 -17.78
CA LEU A 323 7.55 1.64 -17.79
C LEU A 323 7.50 1.05 -19.20
N GLY A 324 6.45 1.38 -19.98
CA GLY A 324 6.33 0.95 -21.37
C GLY A 324 7.45 1.52 -22.25
N ALA A 325 7.76 2.81 -22.13
CA ALA A 325 8.83 3.49 -22.86
C ALA A 325 10.21 2.95 -22.49
N LEU A 326 10.47 2.73 -21.19
CA LEU A 326 11.70 2.11 -20.68
C LEU A 326 11.88 0.72 -21.28
N THR A 327 10.83 -0.10 -21.27
CA THR A 327 10.87 -1.46 -21.81
C THR A 327 11.20 -1.48 -23.30
N LYS A 328 10.53 -0.64 -24.10
CA LYS A 328 10.84 -0.55 -25.55
C LYS A 328 12.24 0.00 -25.81
N SER A 329 12.62 1.11 -25.18
CA SER A 329 13.84 1.83 -25.55
C SER A 329 15.11 1.23 -24.93
N GLN A 330 15.05 0.81 -23.65
CA GLN A 330 16.23 0.39 -22.90
C GLN A 330 16.32 -1.12 -22.70
N ILE A 331 15.26 -1.88 -22.97
CA ILE A 331 15.32 -3.35 -22.90
C ILE A 331 15.31 -3.91 -24.33
N VAL A 332 14.23 -3.76 -25.07
CA VAL A 332 14.14 -4.25 -26.46
C VAL A 332 15.12 -3.52 -27.37
N GLY A 333 15.18 -2.19 -27.31
CA GLY A 333 16.10 -1.35 -28.10
C GLY A 333 17.59 -1.60 -27.80
N LYS A 334 17.89 -2.25 -26.67
CA LYS A 334 19.25 -2.66 -26.28
C LYS A 334 19.52 -4.16 -26.48
N GLY A 335 18.65 -4.87 -27.21
CA GLY A 335 18.93 -6.20 -27.72
C GLY A 335 18.18 -7.37 -27.08
N ALA A 336 17.31 -7.14 -26.09
CA ALA A 336 16.46 -8.20 -25.56
C ALA A 336 15.45 -8.68 -26.63
N ASN A 337 15.26 -9.99 -26.75
CA ASN A 337 14.35 -10.60 -27.74
C ASN A 337 13.13 -11.25 -27.10
N PHE A 338 13.18 -11.60 -25.82
CA PHE A 338 12.12 -12.30 -25.11
C PHE A 338 11.80 -11.53 -23.82
N VAL A 339 10.88 -10.56 -23.92
CA VAL A 339 10.55 -9.65 -22.81
C VAL A 339 9.13 -9.89 -22.35
N VAL A 340 8.95 -10.39 -21.15
CA VAL A 340 7.67 -10.55 -20.47
C VAL A 340 7.42 -9.30 -19.63
N VAL A 341 6.36 -8.57 -19.96
CA VAL A 341 5.92 -7.40 -19.19
C VAL A 341 4.55 -7.72 -18.59
N ALA A 342 4.49 -7.82 -17.27
CA ALA A 342 3.26 -8.01 -16.57
C ALA A 342 2.66 -6.66 -16.13
N ASN A 343 1.34 -6.52 -16.28
CA ASN A 343 0.61 -5.40 -15.72
C ASN A 343 0.38 -5.57 -14.20
N LEU A 344 -0.15 -4.55 -13.54
CA LEU A 344 -0.55 -4.65 -12.15
C LEU A 344 -1.73 -5.61 -12.00
N PRO A 345 -1.67 -6.54 -11.02
CA PRO A 345 -2.82 -7.35 -10.64
C PRO A 345 -3.95 -6.49 -10.05
N ASP A 346 -5.07 -7.09 -9.73
CA ASP A 346 -6.23 -6.42 -9.12
C ASP A 346 -5.92 -5.98 -7.67
N LEU A 347 -5.25 -4.84 -7.54
CA LEU A 347 -4.94 -4.24 -6.24
C LEU A 347 -6.19 -3.72 -5.53
N GLY A 348 -7.26 -3.42 -6.27
CA GLY A 348 -8.52 -2.93 -5.72
C GLY A 348 -9.25 -3.93 -4.83
N HIS A 349 -8.93 -5.21 -4.94
CA HIS A 349 -9.58 -6.27 -4.18
C HIS A 349 -8.63 -7.04 -3.24
N THR A 350 -7.41 -6.55 -3.03
CA THR A 350 -6.50 -7.07 -1.99
C THR A 350 -7.08 -6.88 -0.58
N PRO A 351 -6.61 -7.64 0.43
CA PRO A 351 -7.02 -7.41 1.82
C PRO A 351 -6.81 -5.97 2.28
N SER A 352 -5.70 -5.33 1.90
CA SER A 352 -5.41 -3.92 2.21
C SER A 352 -6.46 -2.98 1.61
N SER A 353 -6.85 -3.18 0.35
CA SER A 353 -7.84 -2.34 -0.33
C SER A 353 -9.25 -2.55 0.23
N LYS A 354 -9.62 -3.79 0.52
CA LYS A 354 -10.92 -4.12 1.13
C LYS A 354 -11.11 -3.55 2.53
N ALA A 355 -10.02 -3.23 3.23
CA ALA A 355 -10.06 -2.55 4.52
C ALA A 355 -10.33 -1.03 4.41
N GLN A 356 -10.28 -0.46 3.20
CA GLN A 356 -10.54 0.96 2.94
C GLN A 356 -12.04 1.23 2.72
N ASP A 357 -12.42 2.50 2.77
CA ASP A 357 -13.75 2.93 2.36
C ASP A 357 -13.96 2.77 0.84
N ALA A 358 -15.22 2.76 0.41
CA ALA A 358 -15.59 2.50 -0.99
C ALA A 358 -14.98 3.54 -1.97
N ASN A 359 -14.83 4.81 -1.57
CA ASN A 359 -14.25 5.83 -2.44
C ASN A 359 -12.74 5.61 -2.64
N THR A 360 -12.03 5.27 -1.56
CA THR A 360 -10.61 4.93 -1.61
C THR A 360 -10.39 3.66 -2.43
N GLN A 361 -11.23 2.64 -2.26
CA GLN A 361 -11.16 1.42 -3.07
C GLN A 361 -11.40 1.71 -4.56
N ALA A 362 -12.41 2.52 -4.90
CA ALA A 362 -12.67 2.94 -6.28
C ALA A 362 -11.50 3.74 -6.88
N LEU A 363 -10.84 4.58 -6.07
CA LEU A 363 -9.64 5.30 -6.49
C LEU A 363 -8.49 4.34 -6.80
N ILE A 364 -8.25 3.33 -5.97
CA ILE A 364 -7.21 2.31 -6.22
C ILE A 364 -7.47 1.60 -7.54
N ILE A 365 -8.71 1.18 -7.80
CA ILE A 365 -9.11 0.54 -9.06
C ILE A 365 -8.81 1.47 -10.24
N ALA A 366 -9.23 2.74 -10.19
CA ALA A 366 -8.99 3.70 -11.26
C ALA A 366 -7.49 3.97 -11.50
N MET A 367 -6.66 3.99 -10.45
CA MET A 367 -5.21 4.14 -10.54
C MET A 367 -4.57 2.94 -11.25
N VAL A 368 -4.99 1.72 -10.91
CA VAL A 368 -4.52 0.48 -11.53
C VAL A 368 -4.95 0.41 -13.00
N ASP A 369 -6.20 0.69 -13.29
CA ASP A 369 -6.74 0.69 -14.66
C ASP A 369 -5.97 1.67 -15.56
N GLN A 370 -5.71 2.88 -15.07
CA GLN A 370 -4.99 3.89 -15.84
C GLN A 370 -3.52 3.50 -16.07
N PHE A 371 -2.83 2.95 -15.06
CA PHE A 371 -1.49 2.42 -15.22
C PHE A 371 -1.46 1.31 -16.27
N ASN A 372 -2.33 0.31 -16.13
CA ASN A 372 -2.39 -0.84 -17.02
C ASN A 372 -2.72 -0.47 -18.46
N ALA A 373 -3.64 0.50 -18.65
CA ALA A 373 -3.99 1.01 -19.97
C ALA A 373 -2.80 1.68 -20.66
N GLN A 374 -2.06 2.54 -19.94
CA GLN A 374 -0.90 3.25 -20.50
C GLN A 374 0.29 2.31 -20.73
N LEU A 375 0.54 1.36 -19.83
CA LEU A 375 1.57 0.34 -20.03
C LEU A 375 1.25 -0.50 -21.28
N LYS A 376 0.03 -1.00 -21.41
CA LYS A 376 -0.42 -1.78 -22.57
C LYS A 376 -0.25 -1.00 -23.88
N ALA A 377 -0.69 0.25 -23.91
CA ALA A 377 -0.51 1.12 -25.06
C ALA A 377 0.99 1.34 -25.38
N GLY A 378 1.80 1.58 -24.34
CA GLY A 378 3.24 1.79 -24.45
C GLY A 378 3.99 0.62 -25.08
N VAL A 379 3.62 -0.63 -24.79
CA VAL A 379 4.30 -1.82 -25.30
C VAL A 379 3.63 -2.42 -26.54
N SER A 380 2.48 -1.91 -26.96
CA SER A 380 1.72 -2.43 -28.10
C SER A 380 2.53 -2.43 -29.40
N GLY A 381 2.30 -3.45 -30.23
CA GLY A 381 2.94 -3.62 -31.54
C GLY A 381 4.39 -4.09 -31.50
N GLU A 382 5.00 -4.29 -30.32
CA GLU A 382 6.37 -4.81 -30.23
C GLU A 382 6.38 -6.35 -30.17
N ALA A 383 6.88 -6.98 -31.23
CA ALA A 383 6.86 -8.44 -31.38
C ALA A 383 7.70 -9.17 -30.31
N LYS A 384 8.74 -8.52 -29.78
CA LYS A 384 9.65 -9.06 -28.78
C LYS A 384 9.10 -8.93 -27.35
N ILE A 385 7.92 -8.32 -27.19
CA ILE A 385 7.26 -8.17 -25.89
C ILE A 385 6.05 -9.11 -25.82
N LEU A 386 5.95 -9.84 -24.74
CA LEU A 386 4.76 -10.52 -24.28
C LEU A 386 4.15 -9.68 -23.14
N TYR A 387 3.03 -9.03 -23.42
CA TYR A 387 2.24 -8.38 -22.37
C TYR A 387 1.39 -9.44 -21.65
N VAL A 388 1.55 -9.57 -20.36
CA VAL A 388 0.82 -10.50 -19.50
C VAL A 388 -0.19 -9.75 -18.67
N ASP A 389 -1.46 -10.09 -18.82
CA ASP A 389 -2.58 -9.46 -18.12
C ASP A 389 -2.84 -10.14 -16.77
N LEU A 390 -2.05 -9.75 -15.75
CA LEU A 390 -2.25 -10.23 -14.38
C LEU A 390 -3.51 -9.63 -13.73
N TYR A 391 -4.00 -8.48 -14.21
CA TYR A 391 -5.23 -7.90 -13.67
C TYR A 391 -6.42 -8.83 -13.89
N THR A 392 -6.64 -9.22 -15.14
CA THR A 392 -7.79 -10.07 -15.49
C THR A 392 -7.75 -11.41 -14.76
N ILE A 393 -6.58 -12.06 -14.69
CA ILE A 393 -6.49 -13.37 -14.04
C ILE A 393 -6.64 -13.27 -12.52
N SER A 394 -6.03 -12.27 -11.86
CA SER A 394 -6.17 -12.10 -10.42
C SER A 394 -7.59 -11.69 -10.01
N HIS A 395 -8.27 -10.89 -10.83
CA HIS A 395 -9.67 -10.55 -10.62
C HIS A 395 -10.57 -11.78 -10.68
N ASP A 396 -10.36 -12.66 -11.67
CA ASP A 396 -11.11 -13.92 -11.76
C ASP A 396 -10.79 -14.86 -10.58
N GLN A 397 -9.54 -14.97 -10.18
CA GLN A 397 -9.12 -15.74 -9.00
C GLN A 397 -9.81 -15.26 -7.71
N ILE A 398 -9.98 -13.95 -7.54
CA ILE A 398 -10.65 -13.36 -6.37
C ILE A 398 -12.16 -13.61 -6.41
N THR A 399 -12.78 -13.48 -7.57
CA THR A 399 -14.23 -13.59 -7.74
C THR A 399 -14.71 -15.04 -7.91
N ASN A 400 -13.87 -15.90 -8.47
CA ASN A 400 -14.15 -17.31 -8.76
C ASN A 400 -12.98 -18.23 -8.34
N PRO A 401 -12.67 -18.36 -7.04
CA PRO A 401 -11.45 -19.03 -6.56
C PRO A 401 -11.41 -20.55 -6.77
N GLY A 402 -12.58 -21.19 -6.88
CA GLY A 402 -12.71 -22.66 -6.95
C GLY A 402 -11.89 -23.32 -8.05
N PRO A 403 -11.98 -22.90 -9.34
CA PRO A 403 -11.21 -23.46 -10.44
C PRO A 403 -9.68 -23.39 -10.25
N TYR A 404 -9.20 -22.41 -9.49
CA TYR A 404 -7.78 -22.22 -9.19
C TYR A 404 -7.31 -23.00 -7.97
N GLY A 405 -8.25 -23.63 -7.22
CA GLY A 405 -7.96 -24.34 -6.00
C GLY A 405 -7.62 -23.45 -4.80
N LEU A 406 -7.94 -22.16 -4.90
CA LEU A 406 -7.79 -21.19 -3.81
C LEU A 406 -8.85 -21.43 -2.74
N SER A 407 -8.45 -21.40 -1.47
CA SER A 407 -9.35 -21.56 -0.32
C SER A 407 -9.71 -20.23 0.35
N ASN A 408 -8.91 -19.18 0.13
CA ASN A 408 -9.13 -17.84 0.67
C ASN A 408 -8.50 -16.79 -0.23
N THR A 409 -9.26 -15.75 -0.58
CA THR A 409 -8.85 -14.62 -1.43
C THR A 409 -9.11 -13.26 -0.76
N SER A 410 -9.30 -13.24 0.56
CA SER A 410 -9.67 -12.02 1.28
C SER A 410 -8.88 -11.77 2.56
N GLN A 411 -8.11 -12.75 3.03
CA GLN A 411 -7.33 -12.66 4.26
C GLN A 411 -5.86 -12.93 4.00
N ALA A 412 -4.99 -12.30 4.79
CA ALA A 412 -3.58 -12.61 4.85
C ALA A 412 -3.33 -13.95 5.53
N ALA A 413 -2.42 -14.76 4.96
CA ALA A 413 -1.97 -16.01 5.56
C ALA A 413 -0.96 -15.77 6.70
N CYS A 414 -0.21 -14.67 6.63
CA CYS A 414 0.76 -14.27 7.66
C CYS A 414 0.06 -13.58 8.83
N GLY A 415 0.38 -14.00 10.04
CA GLY A 415 0.11 -13.28 11.27
C GLY A 415 1.20 -12.27 11.60
N PRO A 416 1.14 -11.64 12.79
CA PRO A 416 2.19 -10.76 13.28
C PRO A 416 3.55 -11.47 13.36
N ASN A 417 4.60 -10.77 12.93
CA ASN A 417 5.98 -11.23 12.96
C ASN A 417 6.89 -10.09 13.46
N PRO A 418 8.21 -10.31 13.68
CA PRO A 418 9.10 -9.26 14.20
C PRO A 418 9.20 -7.98 13.35
N LEU A 419 8.76 -8.00 12.09
CA LEU A 419 8.70 -6.84 11.19
C LEU A 419 7.28 -6.25 11.06
N GLY A 420 6.33 -6.66 11.90
CA GLY A 420 4.92 -6.29 11.81
C GLY A 420 4.10 -7.35 11.08
N THR A 421 3.22 -6.93 10.15
CA THR A 421 2.36 -7.84 9.37
C THR A 421 2.88 -8.11 7.97
N THR A 422 4.05 -7.55 7.59
CA THR A 422 4.63 -7.73 6.25
C THR A 422 5.09 -9.16 6.00
N SER A 423 4.88 -9.65 4.80
CA SER A 423 5.37 -10.96 4.37
C SER A 423 6.89 -11.05 4.28
N LEU A 424 7.61 -9.92 4.25
CA LEU A 424 9.07 -9.89 4.28
C LEU A 424 9.65 -10.65 5.49
N GLY A 425 8.98 -10.60 6.66
CA GLY A 425 9.36 -11.34 7.87
C GLY A 425 8.52 -12.59 8.15
N CYS A 426 7.58 -12.90 7.29
CA CYS A 426 6.68 -14.05 7.49
C CYS A 426 7.37 -15.38 7.16
N THR A 427 7.18 -16.36 8.05
CA THR A 427 7.65 -17.74 7.88
C THR A 427 6.52 -18.70 8.21
N GLY A 428 6.72 -20.00 8.01
CA GLY A 428 5.75 -21.01 8.41
C GLY A 428 5.37 -20.97 9.90
N ALA A 429 6.25 -20.45 10.75
CA ALA A 429 6.01 -20.30 12.19
C ALA A 429 5.16 -19.07 12.55
N THR A 430 4.97 -18.12 11.62
CA THR A 430 4.25 -16.86 11.84
C THR A 430 3.00 -16.74 10.97
N THR A 431 2.53 -17.82 10.35
CA THR A 431 1.23 -17.85 9.70
C THR A 431 0.10 -17.86 10.74
N ILE A 432 -1.09 -17.41 10.32
CA ILE A 432 -2.30 -17.57 11.15
C ILE A 432 -2.63 -19.05 11.35
N ALA A 433 -3.46 -19.36 12.37
CA ALA A 433 -3.88 -20.71 12.63
C ALA A 433 -4.72 -21.31 11.49
N GLY A 434 -4.57 -22.61 11.26
CA GLY A 434 -5.28 -23.34 10.22
C GLY A 434 -4.46 -23.61 8.97
N ASP A 435 -5.11 -24.11 7.93
CA ASP A 435 -4.47 -24.44 6.65
C ASP A 435 -4.45 -23.23 5.72
N VAL A 436 -3.33 -22.56 5.65
CA VAL A 436 -3.11 -21.40 4.76
C VAL A 436 -2.46 -21.78 3.42
N SER A 437 -2.23 -23.07 3.16
CA SER A 437 -1.47 -23.57 2.00
C SER A 437 -2.08 -23.21 0.64
N ARG A 438 -3.33 -22.75 0.61
CA ARG A 438 -4.05 -22.35 -0.59
C ARG A 438 -4.68 -20.95 -0.47
N TYR A 439 -4.11 -20.12 0.42
CA TYR A 439 -4.47 -18.70 0.46
C TYR A 439 -3.85 -17.97 -0.74
N MET A 440 -4.53 -16.96 -1.25
CA MET A 440 -4.01 -16.12 -2.30
C MET A 440 -2.94 -15.16 -1.76
N PHE A 441 -3.18 -14.55 -0.62
CA PHE A 441 -2.34 -13.48 -0.06
C PHE A 441 -1.50 -13.96 1.12
N ALA A 442 -0.20 -13.68 1.08
CA ALA A 442 0.72 -13.87 2.19
C ALA A 442 0.52 -12.78 3.25
N ASP A 443 0.61 -11.53 2.88
CA ASP A 443 0.21 -10.38 3.69
C ASP A 443 -1.01 -9.68 3.06
N ASP A 444 -1.22 -8.42 3.32
CA ASP A 444 -2.37 -7.67 2.82
C ASP A 444 -2.29 -7.29 1.33
N VAL A 445 -1.16 -7.60 0.65
CA VAL A 445 -0.90 -7.28 -0.77
C VAL A 445 -0.19 -8.41 -1.53
N HIS A 446 0.80 -9.08 -0.90
CA HIS A 446 1.72 -9.97 -1.58
C HIS A 446 1.19 -11.41 -1.70
N PRO A 447 1.54 -12.14 -2.78
CA PRO A 447 1.06 -13.50 -3.00
C PRO A 447 1.74 -14.53 -2.10
N THR A 448 1.00 -15.60 -1.76
CA THR A 448 1.57 -16.81 -1.15
C THR A 448 2.44 -17.58 -2.14
N PRO A 449 3.22 -18.58 -1.69
CA PRO A 449 3.90 -19.50 -2.61
C PRO A 449 2.93 -20.25 -3.55
N PHE A 450 1.70 -20.52 -3.12
CA PHE A 450 0.69 -21.14 -3.95
C PHE A 450 0.22 -20.20 -5.07
N GLU A 451 -0.10 -18.97 -4.74
CA GLU A 451 -0.48 -17.96 -5.75
C GLU A 451 0.69 -17.63 -6.70
N ASN A 452 1.92 -17.58 -6.19
CA ASN A 452 3.10 -17.45 -7.04
C ASN A 452 3.21 -18.60 -8.08
N ALA A 453 2.78 -19.81 -7.71
CA ALA A 453 2.74 -20.93 -8.67
C ALA A 453 1.65 -20.75 -9.72
N LEU A 454 0.49 -20.17 -9.36
CA LEU A 454 -0.57 -19.85 -10.33
C LEU A 454 -0.11 -18.74 -11.29
N ILE A 455 0.55 -17.70 -10.79
CA ILE A 455 1.15 -16.64 -11.61
C ILE A 455 2.19 -17.22 -12.59
N ALA A 456 3.12 -18.05 -12.10
CA ALA A 456 4.14 -18.67 -12.94
C ALA A 456 3.51 -19.53 -14.04
N LYS A 457 2.51 -20.34 -13.70
CA LYS A 457 1.76 -21.16 -14.65
C LYS A 457 1.11 -20.29 -15.73
N TYR A 458 0.40 -19.22 -15.33
CA TYR A 458 -0.27 -18.33 -16.26
C TYR A 458 0.72 -17.66 -17.23
N ILE A 459 1.85 -17.14 -16.71
CA ILE A 459 2.91 -16.56 -17.56
C ILE A 459 3.44 -17.58 -18.56
N ALA A 460 3.73 -18.82 -18.13
CA ALA A 460 4.21 -19.88 -19.02
C ALA A 460 3.18 -20.23 -20.11
N GLU A 461 1.90 -20.30 -19.78
CA GLU A 461 0.82 -20.50 -20.76
C GLU A 461 0.77 -19.37 -21.79
N GLN A 462 0.93 -18.12 -21.38
CA GLN A 462 1.01 -16.99 -22.31
C GLN A 462 2.26 -17.05 -23.19
N MET A 463 3.39 -17.52 -22.66
CA MET A 463 4.61 -17.75 -23.46
C MET A 463 4.44 -18.87 -24.49
N ILE A 464 3.71 -19.93 -24.16
CA ILE A 464 3.33 -21.00 -25.12
C ILE A 464 2.45 -20.41 -26.23
N VAL A 465 1.42 -19.64 -25.89
CA VAL A 465 0.54 -18.97 -26.87
C VAL A 465 1.34 -18.02 -27.77
N LYS A 466 2.36 -17.34 -27.23
CA LYS A 466 3.28 -16.49 -27.98
C LYS A 466 4.23 -17.28 -28.89
N GLY A 467 4.35 -18.59 -28.68
CA GLY A 467 5.26 -19.47 -29.42
C GLY A 467 6.71 -19.39 -28.96
N TRP A 468 6.94 -19.00 -27.71
CA TRP A 468 8.28 -18.95 -27.10
C TRP A 468 8.65 -20.23 -26.35
N LEU A 469 7.66 -21.04 -25.95
CA LEU A 469 7.83 -22.34 -25.30
C LEU A 469 7.21 -23.45 -26.14
#